data_d104a51f73e2601a1db3ee3d69c2598c
#
_entry.id   d104a51f73e2601a1db3ee3d69c2598c
#
_cell.length_a   1.000
_cell.length_b   1.000
_cell.length_c   1.000
_cell.angle_alpha   90.00
_cell.angle_beta   90.00
_cell.angle_gamma   90.00
#
_symmetry.space_group_name_H-M   'P 1'
#
loop_
_entity.id
_entity.type
_entity.pdbx_description
1 polymer ?
#
loop_
_entity_poly.entity_id
_entity_poly.type
_entity_poly.pdbx_seq_one_letter_code
_entity_poly.pdbx_strand_id
1 'polypeptide(L)'
;MVTLRFFKGLILSDSYAPGLKWSEELKAYAGLAYLYREVKEYFKESGVEVSDQVLDTLPLPPLRDSVRLRDYQREALDAWLKSGKRGVIVLPTGAGKTSVALKAIALLSVPTLIVVPTIDLMTQWASAIREKLGVEPGMVGGGRDEKKGITV
;
A
#
# COMPACT_ATOMS: atom_id res chain seq x y z
N MET A 1 -20.10 -13.60 12.12
CA MET A 1 -19.49 -12.76 11.06
C MET A 1 -19.21 -11.39 11.63
N VAL A 2 -18.00 -10.87 11.46
CA VAL A 2 -17.59 -9.53 11.92
C VAL A 2 -17.32 -8.66 10.70
N THR A 3 -17.73 -7.39 10.74
CA THR A 3 -17.53 -6.46 9.64
C THR A 3 -16.37 -5.51 9.97
N LEU A 4 -15.37 -5.44 9.09
CA LEU A 4 -14.29 -4.46 9.16
C LEU A 4 -14.50 -3.38 8.10
N ARG A 5 -14.40 -2.11 8.50
CA ARG A 5 -14.58 -0.94 7.62
C ARG A 5 -13.45 0.06 7.83
N PHE A 6 -13.14 0.84 6.80
CA PHE A 6 -12.22 1.97 6.90
C PHE A 6 -13.01 3.28 7.01
N PHE A 7 -12.58 4.16 7.91
CA PHE A 7 -13.16 5.49 8.05
C PHE A 7 -12.11 6.51 8.49
N LYS A 8 -11.76 7.45 7.64
CA LYS A 8 -10.89 8.60 7.95
C LYS A 8 -9.61 8.25 8.73
N GLY A 9 -8.88 7.23 8.29
CA GLY A 9 -7.64 6.79 8.95
C GLY A 9 -7.83 5.80 10.10
N LEU A 10 -9.07 5.41 10.38
CA LEU A 10 -9.42 4.41 11.38
C LEU A 10 -9.89 3.12 10.74
N ILE A 11 -9.59 2.00 11.40
CA ILE A 11 -10.30 0.74 11.18
C ILE A 11 -11.46 0.68 12.18
N LEU A 12 -12.63 0.32 11.69
CA LEU A 12 -13.82 0.10 12.49
C LEU A 12 -14.22 -1.37 12.46
N SER A 13 -14.67 -1.86 13.60
CA SER A 13 -15.20 -3.22 13.76
C SER A 13 -16.49 -3.18 14.57
N ASP A 14 -17.45 -4.03 14.23
CA ASP A 14 -18.65 -4.25 15.04
C ASP A 14 -18.39 -5.13 16.27
N SER A 15 -17.21 -5.73 16.37
CA SER A 15 -16.77 -6.57 17.49
C SER A 15 -15.41 -6.14 18.02
N TYR A 16 -15.17 -6.42 19.30
CA TYR A 16 -13.89 -6.11 19.95
C TYR A 16 -12.74 -6.90 19.33
N ALA A 17 -11.60 -6.21 19.14
CA ALA A 17 -10.30 -6.82 18.89
C ALA A 17 -9.20 -6.05 19.64
N PRO A 18 -8.06 -6.68 19.97
CA PRO A 18 -6.92 -5.98 20.59
C PRO A 18 -6.50 -4.75 19.81
N GLY A 19 -6.26 -3.65 20.52
CA GLY A 19 -5.89 -2.36 19.92
C GLY A 19 -7.08 -1.49 19.50
N LEU A 20 -8.30 -2.03 19.48
CA LEU A 20 -9.51 -1.26 19.21
C LEU A 20 -10.17 -0.81 20.52
N LYS A 21 -10.78 0.37 20.51
CA LYS A 21 -11.57 0.93 21.60
C LYS A 21 -12.97 1.27 21.13
N TRP A 22 -13.95 1.08 22.00
CA TRP A 22 -15.32 1.49 21.70
C TRP A 22 -15.43 3.00 21.50
N SER A 23 -16.06 3.41 20.42
CA SER A 23 -16.38 4.80 20.12
C SER A 23 -17.89 5.01 20.15
N GLU A 24 -18.35 5.83 21.08
CA GLU A 24 -19.77 6.18 21.19
C GLU A 24 -20.26 6.97 19.97
N GLU A 25 -19.41 7.81 19.38
CA GLU A 25 -19.71 8.60 18.20
C GLU A 25 -19.91 7.73 16.96
N LEU A 26 -19.00 6.77 16.75
CA LEU A 26 -19.00 5.90 15.57
C LEU A 26 -19.85 4.63 15.76
N LYS A 27 -20.33 4.37 16.99
CA LYS A 27 -21.06 3.15 17.37
C LYS A 27 -20.34 1.88 16.92
N ALA A 28 -19.02 1.87 17.09
CA ALA A 28 -18.14 0.77 16.68
C ALA A 28 -16.86 0.74 17.50
N TYR A 29 -16.18 -0.39 17.52
CA TYR A 29 -14.80 -0.47 17.97
C TYR A 29 -13.89 0.17 16.93
N ALA A 30 -13.06 1.13 17.33
CA ALA A 30 -12.21 1.92 16.45
C ALA A 30 -10.76 1.89 16.89
N GLY A 31 -9.86 1.86 15.93
CA GLY A 31 -8.42 1.98 16.12
C GLY A 31 -7.75 2.54 14.89
N LEU A 32 -6.46 2.87 14.98
CA LEU A 32 -5.73 3.40 13.83
C LEU A 32 -5.64 2.35 12.70
N ALA A 33 -5.78 2.80 11.46
CA ALA A 33 -5.89 1.90 10.30
C ALA A 33 -4.66 0.98 10.10
N TYR A 34 -3.49 1.33 10.64
CA TYR A 34 -2.30 0.47 10.58
C TYR A 34 -2.49 -0.86 11.35
N LEU A 35 -3.45 -0.92 12.29
CA LEU A 35 -3.80 -2.14 13.03
C LEU A 35 -4.62 -3.15 12.20
N TYR A 36 -5.03 -2.79 10.98
CA TYR A 36 -5.89 -3.63 10.15
C TYR A 36 -5.42 -5.09 10.04
N ARG A 37 -4.12 -5.31 9.81
CA ARG A 37 -3.57 -6.66 9.66
C ARG A 37 -3.70 -7.47 10.94
N GLU A 38 -3.36 -6.89 12.08
CA GLU A 38 -3.41 -7.53 13.39
C GLU A 38 -4.85 -7.84 13.80
N VAL A 39 -5.76 -6.91 13.56
CA VAL A 39 -7.19 -7.10 13.81
C VAL A 39 -7.77 -8.23 12.94
N LYS A 40 -7.40 -8.26 11.66
CA LYS A 40 -7.85 -9.31 10.73
C LYS A 40 -7.29 -10.69 11.11
N GLU A 41 -6.00 -10.77 11.48
CA GLU A 41 -5.39 -12.00 11.97
C GLU A 41 -6.05 -12.49 13.25
N TYR A 42 -6.31 -11.62 14.22
CA TYR A 42 -7.01 -11.95 15.46
C TYR A 42 -8.36 -12.63 15.21
N PHE A 43 -9.20 -12.07 14.33
CA PHE A 43 -10.50 -12.70 14.02
C PHE A 43 -10.34 -14.02 13.27
N LYS A 44 -9.36 -14.10 12.37
CA LYS A 44 -9.05 -15.34 11.65
C LYS A 44 -8.63 -16.47 12.60
N GLU A 45 -7.74 -16.19 13.54
CA GLU A 45 -7.28 -17.14 14.56
C GLU A 45 -8.39 -17.52 15.53
N SER A 46 -9.32 -16.60 15.81
CA SER A 46 -10.51 -16.86 16.63
C SER A 46 -11.61 -17.64 15.88
N GLY A 47 -11.38 -18.04 14.62
CA GLY A 47 -12.35 -18.76 13.81
C GLY A 47 -13.59 -17.95 13.42
N VAL A 48 -13.51 -16.61 13.50
CA VAL A 48 -14.62 -15.71 13.20
C VAL A 48 -14.57 -15.32 11.73
N GLU A 49 -15.67 -15.51 11.02
CA GLU A 49 -15.82 -15.06 9.64
C GLU A 49 -15.81 -13.52 9.57
N VAL A 50 -14.98 -12.96 8.67
CA VAL A 50 -14.79 -11.51 8.50
C VAL A 50 -15.34 -11.05 7.16
N SER A 51 -16.30 -10.12 7.21
CA SER A 51 -16.70 -9.30 6.07
C SER A 51 -15.75 -8.10 5.96
N ASP A 52 -14.79 -8.19 5.07
CA ASP A 52 -13.75 -7.19 4.91
C ASP A 52 -14.14 -6.13 3.87
N GLN A 53 -14.54 -4.96 4.35
CA GLN A 53 -14.89 -3.80 3.54
C GLN A 53 -13.77 -2.72 3.56
N VAL A 54 -12.61 -3.03 4.17
CA VAL A 54 -11.48 -2.09 4.28
C VAL A 54 -10.76 -1.97 2.95
N LEU A 55 -10.64 -3.08 2.21
CA LEU A 55 -9.88 -3.17 0.96
C LEU A 55 -10.76 -2.93 -0.28
N ASP A 56 -11.69 -2.00 -0.20
CA ASP A 56 -12.36 -1.46 -1.40
C ASP A 56 -11.39 -0.51 -2.11
N THR A 57 -10.48 -1.10 -2.88
CA THR A 57 -9.37 -0.42 -3.52
C THR A 57 -9.71 -0.06 -4.97
N LEU A 58 -9.06 1.00 -5.47
CA LEU A 58 -9.18 1.40 -6.88
C LEU A 58 -8.67 0.29 -7.81
N PRO A 59 -9.32 0.07 -8.96
CA PRO A 59 -8.90 -0.96 -9.90
C PRO A 59 -7.48 -0.69 -10.41
N LEU A 60 -6.66 -1.75 -10.48
CA LEU A 60 -5.34 -1.72 -11.05
C LEU A 60 -5.37 -2.39 -12.42
N PRO A 61 -5.04 -1.69 -13.50
CA PRO A 61 -4.91 -2.30 -14.82
C PRO A 61 -3.71 -3.25 -14.85
N PRO A 62 -3.66 -4.19 -15.81
CA PRO A 62 -2.50 -5.07 -15.98
C PRO A 62 -1.20 -4.26 -16.14
N LEU A 63 -0.19 -4.60 -15.35
CA LEU A 63 1.10 -3.92 -15.36
C LEU A 63 2.06 -4.62 -16.33
N ARG A 64 2.80 -3.83 -17.09
CA ARG A 64 3.96 -4.32 -17.85
C ARG A 64 5.17 -4.32 -16.90
N ASP A 65 5.88 -5.43 -16.79
CA ASP A 65 7.12 -5.51 -16.05
C ASP A 65 8.33 -5.40 -17.00
N SER A 66 8.75 -4.19 -17.29
CA SER A 66 9.99 -3.93 -18.05
C SER A 66 11.17 -3.54 -17.17
N VAL A 67 11.03 -3.69 -15.83
CA VAL A 67 12.07 -3.33 -14.87
C VAL A 67 13.14 -4.40 -14.79
N ARG A 68 14.37 -4.06 -15.14
CA ARG A 68 15.55 -4.91 -14.96
C ARG A 68 16.33 -4.44 -13.74
N LEU A 69 16.58 -5.33 -12.81
CA LEU A 69 17.36 -5.07 -11.62
C LEU A 69 18.80 -5.57 -11.77
N ARG A 70 19.75 -4.82 -11.23
CA ARG A 70 21.11 -5.26 -10.95
C ARG A 70 21.11 -6.22 -9.76
N ASP A 71 22.16 -7.01 -9.56
CA ASP A 71 22.19 -8.05 -8.54
C ASP A 71 21.93 -7.49 -7.12
N TYR A 72 22.62 -6.43 -6.71
CA TYR A 72 22.40 -5.81 -5.40
C TYR A 72 20.97 -5.23 -5.21
N GLN A 73 20.33 -4.78 -6.29
CA GLN A 73 18.93 -4.31 -6.23
C GLN A 73 17.98 -5.50 -6.04
N ARG A 74 18.28 -6.63 -6.67
CA ARG A 74 17.54 -7.88 -6.53
C ARG A 74 17.67 -8.41 -5.11
N GLU A 75 18.88 -8.46 -4.56
CA GLU A 75 19.12 -8.84 -3.17
C GLU A 75 18.32 -7.99 -2.18
N ALA A 76 18.31 -6.66 -2.38
CA ALA A 76 17.53 -5.76 -1.54
C ALA A 76 16.03 -6.02 -1.62
N LEU A 77 15.51 -6.26 -2.82
CA LEU A 77 14.10 -6.61 -3.03
C LEU A 77 13.74 -7.95 -2.39
N ASP A 78 14.58 -8.97 -2.58
CA ASP A 78 14.37 -10.31 -2.02
C ASP A 78 14.39 -10.29 -0.49
N ALA A 79 15.30 -9.52 0.11
CA ALA A 79 15.35 -9.33 1.56
C ALA A 79 14.05 -8.69 2.08
N TRP A 80 13.54 -7.65 1.39
CA TRP A 80 12.30 -7.00 1.74
C TRP A 80 11.08 -7.93 1.57
N LEU A 81 11.03 -8.72 0.52
CA LEU A 81 9.97 -9.72 0.32
C LEU A 81 9.95 -10.75 1.44
N LYS A 82 11.12 -11.26 1.84
CA LYS A 82 11.30 -12.23 2.93
C LYS A 82 10.93 -11.64 4.30
N SER A 83 11.13 -10.32 4.51
CA SER A 83 10.76 -9.64 5.76
C SER A 83 9.25 -9.35 5.90
N GLY A 84 8.41 -9.98 5.09
CA GLY A 84 6.97 -9.78 5.11
C GLY A 84 6.50 -8.53 4.36
N LYS A 85 7.32 -8.03 3.44
CA LYS A 85 7.06 -6.84 2.60
C LYS A 85 6.92 -5.55 3.42
N ARG A 86 7.64 -5.48 4.55
CA ARG A 86 7.73 -4.30 5.42
C ARG A 86 9.19 -4.03 5.75
N GLY A 87 9.56 -2.77 5.87
CA GLY A 87 10.91 -2.36 6.25
C GLY A 87 11.42 -1.20 5.42
N VAL A 88 12.70 -0.90 5.59
CA VAL A 88 13.40 0.19 4.91
C VAL A 88 14.49 -0.41 4.03
N ILE A 89 14.51 -0.05 2.75
CA ILE A 89 15.58 -0.38 1.83
C ILE A 89 16.52 0.82 1.74
N VAL A 90 17.76 0.64 2.17
CA VAL A 90 18.80 1.68 2.13
C VAL A 90 19.78 1.36 1.01
N LEU A 91 19.85 2.24 0.03
CA LEU A 91 20.79 2.17 -1.09
C LEU A 91 21.43 3.54 -1.32
N PRO A 92 22.69 3.62 -1.78
CA PRO A 92 23.34 4.88 -2.12
C PRO A 92 22.54 5.73 -3.10
N THR A 93 22.83 7.02 -3.13
CA THR A 93 22.28 7.93 -4.16
C THR A 93 22.71 7.45 -5.55
N GLY A 94 21.79 7.46 -6.50
CA GLY A 94 22.05 6.93 -7.86
C GLY A 94 22.00 5.41 -8.00
N ALA A 95 21.87 4.64 -6.92
CA ALA A 95 21.80 3.18 -6.98
C ALA A 95 20.46 2.62 -7.51
N GLY A 96 19.53 3.48 -7.93
CA GLY A 96 18.28 3.04 -8.57
C GLY A 96 17.22 2.51 -7.59
N LYS A 97 17.03 3.16 -6.43
CA LYS A 97 15.96 2.86 -5.46
C LYS A 97 14.58 2.79 -6.11
N THR A 98 14.31 3.71 -7.03
CA THR A 98 13.06 3.74 -7.81
C THR A 98 12.82 2.45 -8.60
N SER A 99 13.86 1.89 -9.21
CA SER A 99 13.76 0.62 -9.95
C SER A 99 13.38 -0.54 -9.03
N VAL A 100 13.93 -0.59 -7.81
CA VAL A 100 13.57 -1.63 -6.82
C VAL A 100 12.11 -1.52 -6.45
N ALA A 101 11.62 -0.31 -6.17
CA ALA A 101 10.22 -0.09 -5.81
C ALA A 101 9.26 -0.37 -6.99
N LEU A 102 9.58 0.06 -8.22
CA LEU A 102 8.78 -0.25 -9.40
C LEU A 102 8.72 -1.76 -9.67
N LYS A 103 9.83 -2.48 -9.45
CA LYS A 103 9.84 -3.95 -9.55
C LYS A 103 8.96 -4.60 -8.49
N ALA A 104 8.97 -4.10 -7.27
CA ALA A 104 8.07 -4.56 -6.21
C ALA A 104 6.60 -4.36 -6.60
N ILE A 105 6.25 -3.18 -7.14
CA ILE A 105 4.89 -2.88 -7.62
C ILE A 105 4.47 -3.85 -8.74
N ALA A 106 5.34 -4.06 -9.72
CA ALA A 106 5.07 -4.99 -10.83
C ALA A 106 4.85 -6.43 -10.34
N LEU A 107 5.70 -6.91 -9.41
CA LEU A 107 5.63 -8.27 -8.88
C LEU A 107 4.38 -8.51 -8.01
N LEU A 108 4.05 -7.54 -7.16
CA LEU A 108 2.90 -7.68 -6.25
C LEU A 108 1.58 -7.41 -6.94
N SER A 109 1.57 -6.56 -7.96
CA SER A 109 0.40 -6.19 -8.75
C SER A 109 -0.81 -5.82 -7.89
N VAL A 110 -0.57 -4.95 -6.89
CA VAL A 110 -1.59 -4.43 -5.97
C VAL A 110 -1.70 -2.92 -6.09
N PRO A 111 -2.87 -2.34 -5.80
CA PRO A 111 -3.02 -0.89 -5.75
C PRO A 111 -2.00 -0.27 -4.81
N THR A 112 -1.33 0.79 -5.26
CA THR A 112 -0.15 1.33 -4.59
C THR A 112 -0.23 2.84 -4.47
N LEU A 113 0.05 3.35 -3.26
CA LEU A 113 0.28 4.77 -2.99
C LEU A 113 1.78 5.02 -2.81
N ILE A 114 2.32 5.97 -3.56
CA ILE A 114 3.71 6.41 -3.47
C ILE A 114 3.73 7.82 -2.90
N VAL A 115 4.39 8.01 -1.76
CA VAL A 115 4.48 9.32 -1.10
C VAL A 115 5.87 9.91 -1.33
N VAL A 116 5.91 11.13 -1.86
CA VAL A 116 7.14 11.86 -2.15
C VAL A 116 7.07 13.28 -1.61
N PRO A 117 8.21 13.88 -1.22
CA PRO A 117 8.22 15.19 -0.58
C PRO A 117 8.04 16.38 -1.52
N THR A 118 8.22 16.21 -2.84
CA THR A 118 8.20 17.31 -3.81
C THR A 118 7.40 16.97 -5.06
N ILE A 119 6.87 18.00 -5.72
CA ILE A 119 6.15 17.90 -7.00
C ILE A 119 7.07 17.39 -8.12
N ASP A 120 8.33 17.78 -8.10
CA ASP A 120 9.32 17.30 -9.09
C ASP A 120 9.52 15.80 -9.00
N LEU A 121 9.64 15.26 -7.78
CA LEU A 121 9.71 13.81 -7.56
C LEU A 121 8.41 13.13 -7.97
N MET A 122 7.26 13.71 -7.69
CA MET A 122 5.97 13.17 -8.14
C MET A 122 5.93 13.03 -9.67
N THR A 123 6.41 14.05 -10.39
CA THR A 123 6.48 14.04 -11.86
C THR A 123 7.47 12.98 -12.37
N GLN A 124 8.64 12.86 -11.73
CA GLN A 124 9.65 11.84 -12.07
C GLN A 124 9.09 10.41 -11.86
N TRP A 125 8.41 10.17 -10.74
CA TRP A 125 7.77 8.89 -10.47
C TRP A 125 6.68 8.57 -11.50
N ALA A 126 5.83 9.55 -11.83
CA ALA A 126 4.78 9.36 -12.84
C ALA A 126 5.38 8.97 -14.20
N SER A 127 6.47 9.61 -14.62
CA SER A 127 7.18 9.27 -15.86
C SER A 127 7.77 7.86 -15.82
N ALA A 128 8.39 7.48 -14.71
CA ALA A 128 8.97 6.15 -14.53
C ALA A 128 7.90 5.04 -14.52
N ILE A 129 6.73 5.30 -13.92
CA ILE A 129 5.59 4.36 -13.92
C ILE A 129 5.08 4.14 -15.35
N ARG A 130 4.87 5.21 -16.13
CA ARG A 130 4.45 5.11 -17.54
C ARG A 130 5.44 4.29 -18.36
N GLU A 131 6.72 4.61 -18.23
CA GLU A 131 7.79 3.96 -19.01
C GLU A 131 7.95 2.48 -18.64
N LYS A 132 7.99 2.17 -17.35
CA LYS A 132 8.37 0.84 -16.86
C LYS A 132 7.19 -0.08 -16.63
N LEU A 133 6.05 0.44 -16.17
CA LEU A 133 4.86 -0.34 -15.85
C LEU A 133 3.76 -0.22 -16.90
N GLY A 134 3.85 0.74 -17.82
CA GLY A 134 2.94 0.89 -18.95
C GLY A 134 1.54 1.39 -18.57
N VAL A 135 1.38 2.02 -17.41
CA VAL A 135 0.10 2.55 -16.92
C VAL A 135 0.21 4.03 -16.58
N GLU A 136 -0.91 4.74 -16.67
CA GLU A 136 -1.00 6.13 -16.26
C GLU A 136 -1.29 6.21 -14.76
N PRO A 137 -0.37 6.73 -13.91
CA PRO A 137 -0.63 6.89 -12.49
C PRO A 137 -1.58 8.06 -12.21
N GLY A 138 -2.27 8.00 -11.07
CA GLY A 138 -2.89 9.16 -10.46
C GLY A 138 -1.85 10.07 -9.83
N MET A 139 -2.19 11.33 -9.64
CA MET A 139 -1.32 12.32 -8.96
C MET A 139 -2.14 13.15 -7.98
N VAL A 140 -1.67 13.21 -6.72
CA VAL A 140 -2.30 14.01 -5.65
C VAL A 140 -1.27 14.96 -5.07
N GLY A 141 -1.44 16.25 -5.34
CA GLY A 141 -0.52 17.32 -4.93
C GLY A 141 -0.35 18.36 -6.01
N GLY A 142 0.18 19.52 -5.66
CA GLY A 142 0.40 20.61 -6.62
C GLY A 142 -0.87 21.06 -7.35
N GLY A 143 -2.02 21.05 -6.69
CA GLY A 143 -3.31 21.38 -7.29
C GLY A 143 -3.98 20.24 -8.06
N ARG A 144 -3.42 19.02 -8.04
CA ARG A 144 -4.00 17.82 -8.64
C ARG A 144 -4.61 16.93 -7.58
N ASP A 145 -5.75 16.31 -7.86
CA ASP A 145 -6.41 15.29 -7.00
C ASP A 145 -6.98 14.17 -7.89
N GLU A 146 -6.11 13.48 -8.59
CA GLU A 146 -6.47 12.34 -9.42
C GLU A 146 -5.95 11.06 -8.78
N LYS A 147 -6.85 10.15 -8.43
CA LYS A 147 -6.55 8.86 -7.79
C LYS A 147 -6.77 7.72 -8.76
N LYS A 148 -5.79 6.82 -8.86
CA LYS A 148 -5.84 5.60 -9.69
C LYS A 148 -5.25 4.42 -8.92
N GLY A 149 -5.25 3.24 -9.52
CA GLY A 149 -4.67 2.04 -8.93
C GLY A 149 -3.20 2.20 -8.52
N ILE A 150 -2.42 3.01 -9.24
CA ILE A 150 -1.14 3.55 -8.76
C ILE A 150 -1.28 5.06 -8.66
N THR A 151 -1.03 5.63 -7.49
CA THR A 151 -1.12 7.09 -7.24
C THR A 151 0.17 7.58 -6.60
N VAL A 152 0.67 8.73 -7.04
CA VAL A 152 1.85 9.41 -6.50
C VAL A 152 1.45 10.69 -5.82
#